data_7e830792c736a685d6817847c968d46a
#
_entry.id   7e830792c736a685d6817847c968d46a
#
_cell.length_a   1.000
_cell.length_b   1.000
_cell.length_c   1.000
_cell.angle_alpha   90.00
_cell.angle_beta   90.00
_cell.angle_gamma   90.00
#
_symmetry.space_group_name_H-M   'P 1'
#
loop_
_entity.id
_entity.type
_entity.pdbx_description
1 polymer ?
#
loop_
_entity_poly.entity_id
_entity_poly.type
_entity_poly.pdbx_seq_one_letter_code
_entity_poly.pdbx_strand_id
1 'polypeptide(L)'
;IAGKVLTELVRSKDFSIKKISRREVNGKLLVALGFEYLGHDVLRKESYKLTEGELILDPANKWVVTASSWIYESLTRGYKGRLTVQRDFEGMAFDLPIATKVISKYEDLDIKFVDKETWTVELKRAEVPEEEFFLPYYGFPEPQFERSFFEKWGWWLIVGILFLATGCWLTMRRAR
;
A
#
# COMPACT_ATOMS: atom_id res chain seq x y z
N ILE A 1 3.71 -2.92 12.87
CA ILE A 1 3.24 -3.26 11.49
C ILE A 1 2.68 -2.02 10.80
N ALA A 2 2.70 -0.88 11.48
CA ALA A 2 2.29 0.39 10.92
C ALA A 2 3.13 0.69 9.66
N GLY A 3 2.53 0.61 8.50
CA GLY A 3 3.09 1.10 7.26
C GLY A 3 3.36 0.09 6.14
N LYS A 4 3.32 -1.22 6.37
CA LYS A 4 3.34 -2.15 5.24
C LYS A 4 1.93 -2.36 4.70
N VAL A 5 1.73 -2.02 3.43
CA VAL A 5 0.48 -2.29 2.73
C VAL A 5 0.28 -3.80 2.65
N LEU A 6 -0.95 -4.29 2.83
CA LEU A 6 -1.29 -5.72 2.77
C LEU A 6 -0.73 -6.41 1.50
N THR A 7 -0.69 -5.69 0.39
CA THR A 7 -0.12 -6.16 -0.89
C THR A 7 1.38 -6.46 -0.81
N GLU A 8 2.16 -5.68 -0.05
CA GLU A 8 3.60 -5.94 0.14
C GLU A 8 3.81 -7.16 1.03
N LEU A 9 2.97 -7.29 2.06
CA LEU A 9 3.01 -8.40 2.99
C LEU A 9 2.72 -9.73 2.27
N VAL A 10 1.67 -9.77 1.46
CA VAL A 10 1.28 -10.98 0.69
C VAL A 10 2.30 -11.35 -0.39
N ARG A 11 3.01 -10.38 -0.95
CA ARG A 11 4.07 -10.62 -1.95
C ARG A 11 5.40 -11.04 -1.34
N SER A 12 5.56 -10.94 -0.02
CA SER A 12 6.79 -11.38 0.64
C SER A 12 6.94 -12.90 0.54
N LYS A 13 8.17 -13.35 0.28
CA LYS A 13 8.53 -14.78 0.33
C LYS A 13 8.36 -15.42 1.71
N ASP A 14 8.34 -14.58 2.74
CA ASP A 14 8.21 -14.98 4.13
C ASP A 14 6.74 -15.04 4.60
N PHE A 15 5.79 -14.73 3.69
CA PHE A 15 4.36 -14.87 3.93
C PHE A 15 3.87 -16.24 3.47
N SER A 16 3.23 -16.98 4.35
CA SER A 16 2.70 -18.30 4.02
C SER A 16 1.23 -18.42 4.40
N ILE A 17 0.40 -18.81 3.42
CA ILE A 17 -0.99 -19.14 3.65
C ILE A 17 -1.05 -20.56 4.24
N LYS A 18 -1.70 -20.71 5.39
CA LYS A 18 -1.85 -21.99 6.10
C LYS A 18 -3.20 -22.63 5.84
N LYS A 19 -4.23 -21.83 5.71
CA LYS A 19 -5.61 -22.31 5.58
C LYS A 19 -6.47 -21.32 4.84
N ILE A 20 -7.38 -21.81 4.01
CA ILE A 20 -8.48 -21.04 3.44
C ILE A 20 -9.77 -21.77 3.78
N SER A 21 -10.74 -21.07 4.32
CA SER A 21 -12.04 -21.64 4.66
C SER A 21 -13.17 -20.64 4.39
N ARG A 22 -14.35 -21.16 4.13
CA ARG A 22 -15.57 -20.36 4.01
C ARG A 22 -16.26 -20.31 5.36
N ARG A 23 -16.80 -19.17 5.73
CA ARG A 23 -17.60 -18.95 6.93
C ARG A 23 -18.87 -18.23 6.58
N GLU A 24 -19.97 -18.62 7.17
CA GLU A 24 -21.23 -17.91 7.10
C GLU A 24 -21.44 -17.17 8.42
N VAL A 25 -21.57 -15.85 8.35
CA VAL A 25 -21.81 -14.99 9.52
C VAL A 25 -22.96 -14.07 9.21
N ASN A 26 -24.05 -14.17 9.96
CA ASN A 26 -25.27 -13.36 9.76
C ASN A 26 -25.83 -13.44 8.32
N GLY A 27 -25.81 -14.61 7.70
CA GLY A 27 -26.27 -14.83 6.33
C GLY A 27 -25.31 -14.31 5.24
N LYS A 28 -24.14 -13.82 5.59
CA LYS A 28 -23.09 -13.40 4.65
C LYS A 28 -22.03 -14.48 4.53
N LEU A 29 -21.69 -14.81 3.28
CA LEU A 29 -20.58 -15.71 2.99
C LEU A 29 -19.25 -14.92 3.05
N LEU A 30 -18.40 -15.28 3.97
CA LEU A 30 -17.09 -14.71 4.16
C LEU A 30 -15.99 -15.74 3.85
N VAL A 31 -14.79 -15.27 3.52
CA VAL A 31 -13.63 -16.12 3.32
C VAL A 31 -12.61 -15.82 4.43
N ALA A 32 -12.27 -16.83 5.20
CA ALA A 32 -11.24 -16.76 6.21
C ALA A 32 -9.93 -17.31 5.66
N LEU A 33 -8.88 -16.49 5.70
CA LEU A 33 -7.53 -16.83 5.27
C LEU A 33 -6.61 -16.84 6.47
N GLY A 34 -6.14 -18.05 6.85
CA GLY A 34 -5.15 -18.24 7.89
C GLY A 34 -3.73 -18.09 7.34
N PHE A 35 -2.85 -17.38 8.03
CA PHE A 35 -1.49 -17.11 7.56
C PHE A 35 -0.46 -17.07 8.69
N GLU A 36 0.79 -17.20 8.30
CA GLU A 36 1.98 -16.87 9.08
C GLU A 36 2.90 -15.95 8.29
N TYR A 37 3.66 -15.14 8.99
CA TYR A 37 4.61 -14.22 8.39
C TYR A 37 5.84 -14.03 9.28
N LEU A 38 7.02 -14.08 8.68
CA LEU A 38 8.27 -13.71 9.34
C LEU A 38 8.71 -12.35 8.82
N GLY A 39 8.67 -11.34 9.69
CA GLY A 39 8.99 -9.96 9.34
C GLY A 39 10.32 -9.50 9.92
N HIS A 40 10.90 -8.51 9.25
CA HIS A 40 12.05 -7.77 9.75
C HIS A 40 11.77 -6.28 9.63
N ASP A 41 11.84 -5.56 10.75
CA ASP A 41 11.74 -4.11 10.78
C ASP A 41 13.15 -3.52 10.74
N VAL A 42 13.51 -2.98 9.57
CA VAL A 42 14.85 -2.42 9.33
C VAL A 42 15.11 -1.20 10.22
N LEU A 43 14.10 -0.37 10.45
CA LEU A 43 14.23 0.86 11.24
C LEU A 43 14.46 0.55 12.73
N ARG A 44 13.76 -0.45 13.25
CA ARG A 44 13.88 -0.88 14.66
C ARG A 44 14.94 -1.96 14.87
N LYS A 45 15.54 -2.48 13.79
CA LYS A 45 16.44 -3.65 13.80
C LYS A 45 15.83 -4.83 14.56
N GLU A 46 14.54 -5.05 14.35
CA GLU A 46 13.76 -6.04 15.07
C GLU A 46 13.22 -7.10 14.12
N SER A 47 13.44 -8.36 14.46
CA SER A 47 12.80 -9.49 13.79
C SER A 47 11.57 -9.91 14.58
N TYR A 48 10.49 -10.19 13.88
CA TYR A 48 9.23 -10.59 14.50
C TYR A 48 8.52 -11.65 13.67
N LYS A 49 7.70 -12.43 14.35
CA LYS A 49 6.87 -13.45 13.74
C LYS A 49 5.40 -13.11 13.97
N LEU A 50 4.59 -13.23 12.92
CA LEU A 50 3.14 -13.24 13.03
C LEU A 50 2.68 -14.68 12.95
N THR A 51 2.00 -15.14 13.99
CA THR A 51 1.42 -16.47 14.08
C THR A 51 -0.07 -16.39 14.32
N GLU A 52 -0.79 -17.47 14.07
CA GLU A 52 -2.24 -17.53 14.19
C GLU A 52 -2.92 -16.37 13.42
N GLY A 53 -2.28 -15.94 12.32
CA GLY A 53 -2.80 -14.86 11.50
C GLY A 53 -4.09 -15.28 10.81
N GLU A 54 -5.13 -14.45 10.88
CA GLU A 54 -6.38 -14.65 10.18
C GLU A 54 -6.85 -13.33 9.56
N LEU A 55 -7.27 -13.39 8.29
CA LEU A 55 -7.95 -12.32 7.59
C LEU A 55 -9.34 -12.80 7.23
N ILE A 56 -10.36 -12.01 7.52
CA ILE A 56 -11.74 -12.26 7.11
C ILE A 56 -12.07 -11.30 5.97
N LEU A 57 -12.36 -11.85 4.81
CA LEU A 57 -12.64 -11.14 3.58
C LEU A 57 -14.12 -11.27 3.20
N ASP A 58 -14.71 -10.19 2.73
CA ASP A 58 -16.07 -10.16 2.19
C ASP A 58 -16.03 -10.14 0.65
N PRO A 59 -16.27 -11.30 -0.02
CA PRO A 59 -16.27 -11.38 -1.48
C PRO A 59 -17.38 -10.56 -2.13
N ALA A 60 -18.53 -10.45 -1.47
CA ALA A 60 -19.66 -9.68 -1.98
C ALA A 60 -19.39 -8.17 -1.96
N ASN A 61 -18.44 -7.74 -1.13
CA ASN A 61 -18.05 -6.34 -0.97
C ASN A 61 -16.61 -6.09 -1.44
N LYS A 62 -16.31 -6.44 -2.69
CA LYS A 62 -15.00 -6.20 -3.34
C LYS A 62 -13.80 -6.80 -2.58
N TRP A 63 -13.98 -7.90 -1.86
CA TRP A 63 -12.92 -8.58 -1.10
C TRP A 63 -12.29 -7.74 0.01
N VAL A 64 -13.02 -6.79 0.58
CA VAL A 64 -12.50 -6.01 1.71
C VAL A 64 -12.21 -6.89 2.91
N VAL A 65 -11.20 -6.52 3.66
CA VAL A 65 -10.85 -7.17 4.93
C VAL A 65 -11.76 -6.60 6.02
N THR A 66 -12.78 -7.35 6.43
CA THR A 66 -13.72 -6.96 7.48
C THR A 66 -13.17 -7.18 8.89
N ALA A 67 -12.34 -8.21 9.05
CA ALA A 67 -11.65 -8.45 10.30
C ALA A 67 -10.26 -9.03 10.06
N SER A 68 -9.37 -8.79 10.99
CA SER A 68 -8.03 -9.40 10.98
C SER A 68 -7.56 -9.64 12.41
N SER A 69 -6.86 -10.73 12.63
CA SER A 69 -6.28 -11.08 13.93
C SER A 69 -4.94 -11.77 13.71
N TRP A 70 -3.96 -11.51 14.56
CA TRP A 70 -2.69 -12.23 14.58
C TRP A 70 -2.02 -12.11 15.93
N ILE A 71 -1.16 -13.07 16.24
CA ILE A 71 -0.22 -12.97 17.35
C ILE A 71 1.09 -12.43 16.79
N TYR A 72 1.56 -11.33 17.36
CA TYR A 72 2.87 -10.77 17.13
C TYR A 72 3.83 -11.26 18.20
N GLU A 73 4.96 -11.79 17.80
CA GLU A 73 6.03 -12.23 18.68
C GLU A 73 7.34 -11.55 18.24
N SER A 74 7.90 -10.73 19.13
CA SER A 74 9.22 -10.14 18.90
C SER A 74 10.30 -11.17 19.19
N LEU A 75 11.06 -11.53 18.15
CA LEU A 75 12.17 -12.48 18.30
C LEU A 75 13.39 -11.84 18.95
N THR A 76 13.46 -10.50 18.95
CA THR A 76 14.57 -9.74 19.50
C THR A 76 14.38 -9.43 20.98
N ARG A 77 13.14 -9.09 21.37
CA ARG A 77 12.80 -8.61 22.72
C ARG A 77 12.02 -9.62 23.55
N GLY A 78 11.53 -10.68 22.92
CA GLY A 78 10.84 -11.79 23.59
C GLY A 78 9.42 -11.47 24.08
N TYR A 79 8.81 -10.33 23.71
CA TYR A 79 7.42 -10.02 24.07
C TYR A 79 6.44 -10.56 23.05
N LYS A 80 5.22 -10.85 23.51
CA LYS A 80 4.17 -11.44 22.70
C LYS A 80 2.84 -10.74 22.92
N GLY A 81 2.17 -10.40 21.83
CA GLY A 81 0.88 -9.71 21.89
C GLY A 81 -0.06 -10.16 20.78
N ARG A 82 -1.36 -10.05 21.02
CA ARG A 82 -2.41 -10.30 20.04
C ARG A 82 -3.00 -8.98 19.58
N LEU A 83 -3.06 -8.78 18.26
CA LEU A 83 -3.78 -7.66 17.65
C LEU A 83 -5.01 -8.22 16.94
N THR A 84 -6.15 -7.59 17.19
CA THR A 84 -7.41 -7.86 16.49
C THR A 84 -7.95 -6.55 15.96
N VAL A 85 -8.32 -6.51 14.70
CA VAL A 85 -8.91 -5.33 14.05
C VAL A 85 -10.21 -5.74 13.37
N GLN A 86 -11.28 -4.99 13.66
CA GLN A 86 -12.59 -5.13 13.01
C GLN A 86 -12.89 -3.85 12.24
N ARG A 87 -13.56 -3.97 11.10
CA ARG A 87 -13.90 -2.86 10.24
C ARG A 87 -15.35 -2.98 9.80
N ASP A 88 -16.11 -1.92 10.01
CA ASP A 88 -17.46 -1.78 9.48
C ASP A 88 -17.38 -0.90 8.23
N PHE A 89 -18.08 -1.31 7.19
CA PHE A 89 -18.09 -0.62 5.89
C PHE A 89 -19.50 -0.13 5.61
N GLU A 90 -19.64 1.18 5.36
CA GLU A 90 -20.90 1.80 4.96
C GLU A 90 -20.67 2.75 3.78
N GLY A 91 -21.47 2.57 2.72
CA GLY A 91 -21.35 3.37 1.52
C GLY A 91 -20.17 3.00 0.62
N MET A 92 -20.04 3.74 -0.46
CA MET A 92 -19.05 3.54 -1.51
C MET A 92 -18.46 4.89 -1.92
N ALA A 93 -17.14 4.94 -2.13
CA ALA A 93 -16.48 6.06 -2.80
C ALA A 93 -15.60 5.51 -3.91
N PHE A 94 -15.72 6.10 -5.12
CA PHE A 94 -14.99 5.65 -6.31
C PHE A 94 -15.09 4.14 -6.55
N ASP A 95 -16.29 3.58 -6.35
CA ASP A 95 -16.59 2.14 -6.49
C ASP A 95 -15.84 1.25 -5.47
N LEU A 96 -15.31 1.83 -4.38
CA LEU A 96 -14.67 1.12 -3.29
C LEU A 96 -15.47 1.29 -1.99
N PRO A 97 -15.64 0.21 -1.20
CA PRO A 97 -16.26 0.28 0.12
C PRO A 97 -15.45 1.16 1.08
N ILE A 98 -16.16 1.97 1.85
CA ILE A 98 -15.56 2.88 2.82
C ILE A 98 -15.64 2.26 4.20
N ALA A 99 -14.51 2.15 4.89
CA ALA A 99 -14.49 1.79 6.30
C ALA A 99 -14.93 3.01 7.14
N THR A 100 -16.11 2.92 7.73
CA THR A 100 -16.67 4.00 8.57
C THR A 100 -16.30 3.85 10.04
N LYS A 101 -16.00 2.62 10.45
CA LYS A 101 -15.59 2.34 11.83
C LYS A 101 -14.50 1.28 11.83
N VAL A 102 -13.47 1.53 12.62
CA VAL A 102 -12.37 0.60 12.85
C VAL A 102 -12.20 0.43 14.36
N ILE A 103 -12.25 -0.81 14.81
CA ILE A 103 -12.01 -1.19 16.21
C ILE A 103 -10.72 -1.99 16.23
N SER A 104 -9.73 -1.49 16.95
CA SER A 104 -8.47 -2.18 17.19
C SER A 104 -8.37 -2.59 18.65
N LYS A 105 -8.04 -3.84 18.90
CA LYS A 105 -7.78 -4.37 20.23
C LYS A 105 -6.38 -4.97 20.25
N TYR A 106 -5.53 -4.44 21.10
CA TYR A 106 -4.24 -5.02 21.43
C TYR A 106 -4.32 -5.70 22.79
N GLU A 107 -3.79 -6.91 22.90
CA GLU A 107 -3.69 -7.68 24.12
C GLU A 107 -2.26 -8.16 24.28
N ASP A 108 -1.59 -7.67 25.30
CA ASP A 108 -0.29 -8.18 25.71
C ASP A 108 -0.49 -9.51 26.44
N LEU A 109 0.10 -10.58 25.91
CA LEU A 109 -0.12 -11.93 26.41
C LEU A 109 0.78 -12.25 27.62
N ASP A 110 1.84 -11.48 27.82
CA ASP A 110 2.80 -11.69 28.91
C ASP A 110 2.30 -11.03 30.22
N ILE A 111 1.81 -9.79 30.13
CA ILE A 111 1.32 -9.03 31.31
C ILE A 111 -0.20 -8.94 31.40
N LYS A 112 -0.93 -9.57 30.46
CA LYS A 112 -2.40 -9.56 30.39
C LYS A 112 -3.02 -8.14 30.32
N PHE A 113 -2.28 -7.21 29.72
CA PHE A 113 -2.77 -5.85 29.47
C PHE A 113 -3.60 -5.84 28.19
N VAL A 114 -4.73 -5.13 28.22
CA VAL A 114 -5.62 -4.97 27.07
C VAL A 114 -5.82 -3.50 26.79
N ASP A 115 -5.52 -3.10 25.54
CA ASP A 115 -5.82 -1.78 25.02
C ASP A 115 -6.84 -1.90 23.88
N LYS A 116 -7.81 -0.98 23.84
CA LYS A 116 -8.85 -0.95 22.81
C LYS A 116 -9.04 0.45 22.29
N GLU A 117 -8.82 0.60 21.00
CA GLU A 117 -9.05 1.85 20.29
C GLU A 117 -10.22 1.71 19.32
N THR A 118 -10.98 2.78 19.18
CA THR A 118 -12.07 2.85 18.20
C THR A 118 -11.90 4.13 17.40
N TRP A 119 -11.81 4.00 16.07
CA TRP A 119 -11.79 5.13 15.17
C TRP A 119 -13.07 5.14 14.34
N THR A 120 -13.72 6.30 14.29
CA THR A 120 -14.83 6.56 13.37
C THR A 120 -14.30 7.44 12.26
N VAL A 121 -14.52 7.01 11.01
CA VAL A 121 -14.10 7.73 9.81
C VAL A 121 -15.33 8.35 9.17
N GLU A 122 -15.38 9.65 9.09
CA GLU A 122 -16.38 10.39 8.34
C GLU A 122 -15.76 10.94 7.05
N LEU A 123 -16.24 10.47 5.91
CA LEU A 123 -15.83 11.02 4.63
C LEU A 123 -16.76 12.14 4.22
N LYS A 124 -16.22 13.34 4.15
CA LYS A 124 -16.93 14.51 3.62
C LYS A 124 -16.43 14.79 2.20
N ARG A 125 -17.37 14.96 1.26
CA ARG A 125 -17.02 15.49 -0.04
C ARG A 125 -16.64 16.95 0.17
N ALA A 126 -15.38 17.28 0.01
CA ALA A 126 -14.88 18.64 0.00
C ALA A 126 -14.44 19.00 -1.42
N GLU A 127 -14.73 20.19 -1.86
CA GLU A 127 -14.06 20.80 -2.99
C GLU A 127 -12.69 21.25 -2.47
N VAL A 128 -11.69 20.46 -2.77
CA VAL A 128 -10.31 20.78 -2.39
C VAL A 128 -9.77 21.72 -3.46
N PRO A 129 -9.27 22.93 -3.11
CA PRO A 129 -8.62 23.82 -4.05
C PRO A 129 -7.52 23.11 -4.81
N GLU A 130 -7.35 23.43 -6.11
CA GLU A 130 -6.38 22.75 -6.95
C GLU A 130 -4.95 22.85 -6.40
N GLU A 131 -4.65 23.96 -5.73
CA GLU A 131 -3.36 24.21 -5.09
C GLU A 131 -3.00 23.18 -4.02
N GLU A 132 -4.00 22.61 -3.32
CA GLU A 132 -3.77 21.57 -2.30
C GLU A 132 -3.32 20.23 -2.88
N PHE A 133 -3.41 20.05 -4.20
CA PHE A 133 -2.84 18.84 -4.83
C PHE A 133 -1.34 18.98 -5.13
N PHE A 134 -0.77 20.17 -4.92
CA PHE A 134 0.65 20.41 -5.17
C PHE A 134 1.46 20.31 -3.88
N LEU A 135 2.56 19.56 -3.94
CA LEU A 135 3.47 19.37 -2.81
C LEU A 135 3.98 20.69 -2.19
N PRO A 136 4.23 21.77 -2.95
CA PRO A 136 4.62 23.07 -2.40
C PRO A 136 3.63 23.68 -1.42
N TYR A 137 2.33 23.41 -1.56
CA TYR A 137 1.31 23.87 -0.60
C TYR A 137 1.58 23.36 0.82
N TYR A 138 2.14 22.16 0.93
CA TYR A 138 2.52 21.54 2.21
C TYR A 138 3.98 21.79 2.60
N GLY A 139 4.67 22.68 1.90
CA GLY A 139 6.08 23.01 2.17
C GLY A 139 7.08 21.96 1.66
N PHE A 140 6.64 21.00 0.85
CA PHE A 140 7.54 20.06 0.18
C PHE A 140 8.02 20.64 -1.16
N PRO A 141 9.29 20.39 -1.57
CA PRO A 141 9.76 20.78 -2.89
C PRO A 141 8.99 20.02 -3.98
N GLU A 142 8.76 20.70 -5.11
CA GLU A 142 8.22 20.01 -6.28
C GLU A 142 9.09 18.82 -6.68
N PRO A 143 8.47 17.67 -7.02
CA PRO A 143 9.22 16.53 -7.50
C PRO A 143 9.93 16.92 -8.80
N GLN A 144 11.26 16.88 -8.77
CA GLN A 144 12.06 17.09 -9.98
C GLN A 144 12.01 15.79 -10.79
N PHE A 145 11.04 15.68 -11.70
CA PHE A 145 11.04 14.60 -12.68
C PHE A 145 12.28 14.76 -13.57
N GLU A 146 13.09 13.73 -13.65
CA GLU A 146 14.19 13.72 -14.61
C GLU A 146 13.61 13.97 -16.01
N ARG A 147 14.00 15.07 -16.63
CA ARG A 147 13.57 15.38 -18.01
C ARG A 147 13.96 14.20 -18.89
N SER A 148 13.02 13.75 -19.71
CA SER A 148 13.26 12.65 -20.62
C SER A 148 14.49 12.94 -21.50
N PHE A 149 15.17 11.91 -21.95
CA PHE A 149 16.33 12.05 -22.86
C PHE A 149 16.00 12.96 -24.04
N PHE A 150 14.78 12.88 -24.58
CA PHE A 150 14.31 13.69 -25.70
C PHE A 150 14.12 15.18 -25.32
N GLU A 151 13.76 15.54 -24.11
CA GLU A 151 13.70 16.95 -23.66
C GLU A 151 15.09 17.56 -23.49
N LYS A 152 16.08 16.76 -23.03
CA LYS A 152 17.46 17.22 -22.86
C LYS A 152 18.22 17.28 -24.19
N TRP A 153 18.01 16.33 -25.08
CA TRP A 153 18.83 16.11 -26.26
C TRP A 153 18.08 16.21 -27.59
N GLY A 154 16.76 16.32 -27.59
CA GLY A 154 15.93 16.39 -28.81
C GLY A 154 16.33 17.52 -29.72
N TRP A 155 16.70 18.67 -29.18
CA TRP A 155 17.18 19.80 -29.97
C TRP A 155 18.49 19.53 -30.68
N TRP A 156 19.40 18.81 -30.05
CA TRP A 156 20.69 18.42 -30.65
C TRP A 156 20.51 17.37 -31.74
N LEU A 157 19.54 16.49 -31.61
CA LEU A 157 19.19 15.52 -32.65
C LEU A 157 18.66 16.22 -33.90
N ILE A 158 17.81 17.24 -33.75
CA ILE A 158 17.29 18.03 -34.86
C ILE A 158 18.44 18.78 -35.58
N VAL A 159 19.33 19.40 -34.83
CA VAL A 159 20.51 20.10 -35.39
C VAL A 159 21.41 19.10 -36.11
N GLY A 160 21.67 17.92 -35.57
CA GLY A 160 22.46 16.86 -36.22
C GLY A 160 21.86 16.40 -37.56
N ILE A 161 20.55 16.19 -37.62
CA ILE A 161 19.84 15.81 -38.85
C ILE A 161 19.92 16.90 -39.91
N LEU A 162 19.77 18.16 -39.51
CA LEU A 162 19.89 19.31 -40.43
C LEU A 162 21.30 19.42 -41.01
N PHE A 163 22.35 19.18 -40.19
CA PHE A 163 23.74 19.17 -40.66
C PHE A 163 24.01 18.04 -41.65
N LEU A 164 23.50 16.85 -41.40
CA LEU A 164 23.61 15.72 -42.30
C LEU A 164 22.89 15.98 -43.63
N ALA A 165 21.69 16.51 -43.60
CA ALA A 165 20.91 16.82 -44.78
C ALA A 165 21.59 17.89 -45.67
N THR A 166 22.14 18.97 -45.04
CA THR A 166 22.89 20.01 -45.78
C THR A 166 24.20 19.45 -46.34
N GLY A 167 24.91 18.62 -45.62
CA GLY A 167 26.11 17.95 -46.07
C GLY A 167 25.86 17.04 -47.29
N CYS A 168 24.82 16.21 -47.25
CA CYS A 168 24.42 15.39 -48.39
C CYS A 168 23.99 16.24 -49.60
N TRP A 169 23.24 17.30 -49.39
CA TRP A 169 22.83 18.19 -50.47
C TRP A 169 24.02 18.88 -51.17
N LEU A 170 25.01 19.33 -50.43
CA LEU A 170 26.23 19.93 -50.96
C LEU A 170 27.09 18.93 -51.76
N THR A 171 27.20 17.71 -51.28
CA THR A 171 27.96 16.65 -52.03
C THR A 171 27.27 16.26 -53.34
N MET A 172 25.93 16.12 -53.33
CA MET A 172 25.17 15.86 -54.56
C MET A 172 25.25 17.01 -55.58
N ARG A 173 25.33 18.24 -55.11
CA ARG A 173 25.44 19.43 -55.98
C ARG A 173 26.84 19.55 -56.61
N ARG A 174 27.90 19.02 -55.98
CA ARG A 174 29.26 18.97 -56.53
C ARG A 174 29.49 17.83 -57.52
N ALA A 175 28.66 16.81 -57.48
CA ALA A 175 28.76 15.64 -58.36
C ALA A 175 27.96 15.77 -59.67
N ARG A 176 27.25 16.91 -59.85
CA ARG A 176 26.64 17.34 -61.12
C ARG A 176 27.46 18.44 -61.76
#